data_c4a49f3624dc72a97fa4c538cc07af31
#
_entry.id   c4a49f3624dc72a97fa4c538cc07af31
#
_cell.length_a   1.000
_cell.length_b   1.000
_cell.length_c   1.000
_cell.angle_alpha   90.00
_cell.angle_beta   90.00
_cell.angle_gamma   90.00
#
_symmetry.space_group_name_H-M   'P 1'
#
loop_
_entity.id
_entity.type
_entity.pdbx_description
1 polymer ?
#
loop_
_entity_poly.entity_id
_entity_poly.type
_entity_poly.pdbx_seq_one_letter_code
_entity_poly.pdbx_strand_id
1 'polypeptide(L)'
;MKKYYLFLFFTILCLSINAQKTNSCSEEEFKAKKQAYLAEQAELTEEESAKFFPIYFELQALKKDVNKKAWKKALVGKDPQTSEEQYEEILNEFIHAEVQNCKLDKEYLKKYQAVLTNKKIYMVLRAEIKFNRNMLKIIQTPKQK
;
A
#
# COMPACT_ATOMS: atom_id res chain seq x y z
N MET A 1 -55.38 33.34 10.72
CA MET A 1 -54.73 32.08 11.12
C MET A 1 -54.24 31.30 9.88
N LYS A 2 -53.48 31.93 8.99
CA LYS A 2 -52.93 31.28 7.76
C LYS A 2 -51.40 31.49 7.54
N LYS A 3 -50.69 31.94 8.59
CA LYS A 3 -49.25 32.27 8.45
C LYS A 3 -48.25 31.28 9.09
N TYR A 4 -48.74 30.23 9.72
CA TYR A 4 -47.88 29.28 10.45
C TYR A 4 -47.60 27.95 9.72
N TYR A 5 -48.26 27.69 8.60
CA TYR A 5 -48.07 26.47 7.82
C TYR A 5 -46.89 26.53 6.80
N LEU A 6 -46.34 27.73 6.57
CA LEU A 6 -45.24 27.91 5.62
C LEU A 6 -43.87 27.64 6.27
N PHE A 7 -43.77 27.58 7.57
CA PHE A 7 -42.52 27.39 8.28
C PHE A 7 -42.22 25.91 8.62
N LEU A 8 -43.24 25.05 8.52
CA LEU A 8 -43.09 23.62 8.85
C LEU A 8 -42.66 22.76 7.65
N PHE A 9 -42.64 23.35 6.43
CA PHE A 9 -42.27 22.60 5.20
C PHE A 9 -40.79 22.70 4.82
N PHE A 10 -40.01 23.53 5.55
CA PHE A 10 -38.60 23.75 5.22
C PHE A 10 -37.61 22.94 6.09
N THR A 11 -38.10 22.15 7.03
CA THR A 11 -37.23 21.39 7.97
C THR A 11 -37.07 19.90 7.63
N ILE A 12 -37.62 19.39 6.53
CA ILE A 12 -37.58 17.96 6.16
C ILE A 12 -36.61 17.67 4.99
N LEU A 13 -35.84 18.66 4.49
CA LEU A 13 -34.95 18.43 3.35
C LEU A 13 -33.46 18.31 3.69
N CYS A 14 -33.11 17.97 4.93
CA CYS A 14 -31.71 17.80 5.35
C CYS A 14 -31.38 16.40 5.88
N LEU A 15 -31.94 15.35 5.29
CA LEU A 15 -31.52 13.98 5.65
C LEU A 15 -31.52 13.08 4.42
N SER A 16 -30.49 13.11 3.63
CA SER A 16 -30.06 11.95 2.79
C SER A 16 -28.80 12.29 2.01
N ILE A 17 -27.73 12.70 2.65
CA ILE A 17 -26.40 12.46 2.09
C ILE A 17 -25.88 11.18 2.75
N ASN A 18 -26.47 10.04 2.38
CA ASN A 18 -25.78 8.78 2.45
C ASN A 18 -24.69 8.83 1.39
N ALA A 19 -23.53 9.40 1.74
CA ALA A 19 -22.32 9.17 1.00
C ALA A 19 -22.10 7.66 1.00
N GLN A 20 -22.33 7.03 -0.13
CA GLN A 20 -21.90 5.66 -0.40
C GLN A 20 -20.39 5.64 -0.16
N LYS A 21 -19.99 5.21 1.03
CA LYS A 21 -18.61 4.91 1.36
C LYS A 21 -18.23 3.75 0.46
N THR A 22 -17.69 4.08 -0.70
CA THR A 22 -17.00 3.08 -1.53
C THR A 22 -15.97 2.43 -0.63
N ASN A 23 -16.06 1.12 -0.45
CA ASN A 23 -15.17 0.28 0.36
C ASN A 23 -13.75 0.21 -0.26
N SER A 24 -13.15 1.34 -0.61
CA SER A 24 -11.71 1.44 -0.78
C SER A 24 -11.13 1.70 0.61
N CYS A 25 -10.47 0.70 1.19
CA CYS A 25 -9.66 0.88 2.38
C CYS A 25 -8.70 2.05 2.08
N SER A 26 -8.73 3.12 2.90
CA SER A 26 -7.81 4.23 2.72
C SER A 26 -6.36 3.74 2.81
N GLU A 27 -5.40 4.46 2.23
CA GLU A 27 -3.98 4.07 2.31
C GLU A 27 -3.53 3.96 3.77
N GLU A 28 -4.02 4.86 4.64
CA GLU A 28 -3.76 4.84 6.06
C GLU A 28 -4.36 3.61 6.76
N GLU A 29 -5.61 3.28 6.44
CA GLU A 29 -6.26 2.10 7.01
C GLU A 29 -5.55 0.81 6.58
N PHE A 30 -5.11 0.72 5.33
CA PHE A 30 -4.33 -0.40 4.84
C PHE A 30 -2.98 -0.51 5.56
N LYS A 31 -2.26 0.61 5.72
CA LYS A 31 -1.00 0.67 6.48
C LYS A 31 -1.19 0.22 7.93
N ALA A 32 -2.22 0.73 8.59
CA ALA A 32 -2.52 0.36 9.98
C ALA A 32 -2.82 -1.14 10.13
N LYS A 33 -3.64 -1.71 9.23
CA LYS A 33 -3.93 -3.15 9.22
C LYS A 33 -2.68 -3.99 8.96
N LYS A 34 -1.84 -3.57 8.01
CA LYS A 34 -0.58 -4.25 7.72
C LYS A 34 0.36 -4.20 8.90
N GLN A 35 0.53 -3.03 9.51
CA GLN A 35 1.36 -2.84 10.71
C GLN A 35 0.93 -3.74 11.86
N ALA A 36 -0.36 -3.72 12.21
CA ALA A 36 -0.90 -4.55 13.28
C ALA A 36 -0.65 -6.05 13.03
N TYR A 37 -0.92 -6.50 11.80
CA TYR A 37 -0.69 -7.88 11.40
C TYR A 37 0.79 -8.28 11.48
N LEU A 38 1.71 -7.45 10.99
CA LEU A 38 3.15 -7.74 11.03
C LEU A 38 3.67 -7.76 12.48
N ALA A 39 3.25 -6.81 13.31
CA ALA A 39 3.62 -6.74 14.72
C ALA A 39 3.18 -8.01 15.49
N GLU A 40 1.94 -8.43 15.30
CA GLU A 40 1.39 -9.65 15.91
C GLU A 40 2.15 -10.89 15.47
N GLN A 41 2.34 -11.09 14.16
CA GLN A 41 2.98 -12.31 13.63
C GLN A 41 4.47 -12.40 13.96
N ALA A 42 5.15 -11.28 14.18
CA ALA A 42 6.57 -11.23 14.55
C ALA A 42 6.79 -11.02 16.07
N GLU A 43 5.72 -11.03 16.86
CA GLU A 43 5.74 -10.86 18.33
C GLU A 43 6.56 -9.61 18.72
N LEU A 44 6.32 -8.47 18.02
CA LEU A 44 7.00 -7.24 18.32
C LEU A 44 6.40 -6.59 19.57
N THR A 45 7.26 -6.11 20.46
CA THR A 45 6.81 -5.24 21.55
C THR A 45 6.37 -3.88 21.03
N GLU A 46 5.67 -3.08 21.86
CA GLU A 46 5.30 -1.72 21.50
C GLU A 46 6.53 -0.85 21.20
N GLU A 47 7.59 -0.99 21.99
CA GLU A 47 8.86 -0.26 21.79
C GLU A 47 9.54 -0.65 20.48
N GLU A 48 9.63 -1.95 20.19
CA GLU A 48 10.17 -2.45 18.91
C GLU A 48 9.36 -1.97 17.73
N SER A 49 8.04 -2.04 17.82
CA SER A 49 7.11 -1.56 16.79
C SER A 49 7.27 -0.07 16.53
N ALA A 50 7.36 0.75 17.58
CA ALA A 50 7.54 2.19 17.47
C ALA A 50 8.84 2.56 16.75
N LYS A 51 9.93 1.80 16.94
CA LYS A 51 11.22 2.02 16.29
C LYS A 51 11.29 1.43 14.87
N PHE A 52 10.69 0.28 14.66
CA PHE A 52 10.80 -0.48 13.42
C PHE A 52 9.92 0.07 12.28
N PHE A 53 8.63 0.33 12.53
CA PHE A 53 7.69 0.67 11.46
C PHE A 53 7.99 1.98 10.73
N PRO A 54 8.53 3.04 11.33
CA PRO A 54 8.99 4.21 10.56
C PRO A 54 10.03 3.83 9.50
N ILE A 55 11.01 2.99 9.86
CA ILE A 55 12.08 2.53 8.95
C ILE A 55 11.48 1.61 7.87
N TYR A 56 10.55 0.75 8.25
CA TYR A 56 9.87 -0.16 7.32
C TYR A 56 9.06 0.61 6.26
N PHE A 57 8.24 1.57 6.67
CA PHE A 57 7.43 2.34 5.73
C PHE A 57 8.26 3.31 4.87
N GLU A 58 9.38 3.81 5.38
CA GLU A 58 10.34 4.58 4.59
C GLU A 58 10.89 3.72 3.43
N LEU A 59 11.33 2.49 3.70
CA LEU A 59 11.76 1.56 2.65
C LEU A 59 10.65 1.30 1.62
N GLN A 60 9.41 1.05 2.09
CA GLN A 60 8.28 0.81 1.19
C GLN A 60 8.02 2.02 0.27
N ALA A 61 8.14 3.23 0.78
CA ALA A 61 7.99 4.46 0.00
C ALA A 61 9.08 4.60 -1.07
N LEU A 62 10.34 4.38 -0.70
CA LEU A 62 11.47 4.43 -1.63
C LEU A 62 11.32 3.38 -2.75
N LYS A 63 10.96 2.14 -2.41
CA LYS A 63 10.72 1.09 -3.41
C LYS A 63 9.52 1.40 -4.31
N LYS A 64 8.46 2.01 -3.76
CA LYS A 64 7.31 2.50 -4.54
C LYS A 64 7.74 3.53 -5.58
N ASP A 65 8.64 4.46 -5.22
CA ASP A 65 9.12 5.49 -6.12
C ASP A 65 10.04 4.93 -7.22
N VAL A 66 10.93 3.99 -6.88
CA VAL A 66 11.76 3.26 -7.86
C VAL A 66 10.86 2.54 -8.87
N ASN A 67 9.92 1.76 -8.39
CA ASN A 67 9.01 0.99 -9.25
C ASN A 67 8.09 1.89 -10.08
N LYS A 68 7.64 3.03 -9.54
CA LYS A 68 6.80 3.99 -10.27
C LYS A 68 7.50 4.54 -11.51
N LYS A 69 8.83 4.79 -11.43
CA LYS A 69 9.61 5.23 -12.59
C LYS A 69 9.65 4.17 -13.69
N ALA A 70 9.92 2.91 -13.33
CA ALA A 70 9.94 1.80 -14.27
C ALA A 70 8.56 1.58 -14.93
N TRP A 71 7.48 1.59 -14.13
CA TRP A 71 6.12 1.48 -14.66
C TRP A 71 5.71 2.65 -15.56
N LYS A 72 6.17 3.87 -15.24
CA LYS A 72 5.93 5.03 -16.11
C LYS A 72 6.59 4.84 -17.47
N LYS A 73 7.84 4.34 -17.51
CA LYS A 73 8.54 4.00 -18.75
C LYS A 73 7.81 2.89 -19.53
N ALA A 74 7.30 1.88 -18.83
CA ALA A 74 6.56 0.77 -19.43
C ALA A 74 5.26 1.18 -20.15
N LEU A 75 4.69 2.35 -19.82
CA LEU A 75 3.50 2.84 -20.52
C LEU A 75 3.76 3.10 -22.02
N VAL A 76 4.99 3.41 -22.39
CA VAL A 76 5.40 3.57 -23.82
C VAL A 76 5.14 2.28 -24.60
N GLY A 77 5.38 1.10 -24.01
CA GLY A 77 5.15 -0.19 -24.63
C GLY A 77 3.68 -0.55 -24.94
N LYS A 78 2.72 0.31 -24.54
CA LYS A 78 1.31 0.16 -24.91
C LYS A 78 0.98 0.74 -26.30
N ASP A 79 1.88 1.53 -26.87
CA ASP A 79 1.70 2.08 -28.20
C ASP A 79 2.01 0.98 -29.24
N PRO A 80 1.09 0.69 -30.19
CA PRO A 80 1.34 -0.27 -31.26
C PRO A 80 2.54 0.09 -32.16
N GLN A 81 3.00 1.34 -32.12
CA GLN A 81 4.16 1.82 -32.88
C GLN A 81 5.48 1.74 -32.09
N THR A 82 5.46 1.15 -30.87
CA THR A 82 6.66 0.99 -30.04
C THR A 82 7.71 0.17 -30.77
N SER A 83 8.93 0.70 -30.93
CA SER A 83 10.04 0.02 -31.59
C SER A 83 10.73 -1.01 -30.67
N GLU A 84 11.50 -1.92 -31.25
CA GLU A 84 12.30 -2.90 -30.48
C GLU A 84 13.31 -2.21 -29.56
N GLU A 85 13.92 -1.10 -29.97
CA GLU A 85 14.83 -0.33 -29.13
C GLU A 85 14.11 0.27 -27.93
N GLN A 86 12.87 0.71 -28.10
CA GLN A 86 12.05 1.21 -26.98
C GLN A 86 11.66 0.08 -26.03
N TYR A 87 11.37 -1.12 -26.53
CA TYR A 87 11.15 -2.29 -25.67
C TYR A 87 12.41 -2.66 -24.91
N GLU A 88 13.59 -2.63 -25.55
CA GLU A 88 14.87 -2.86 -24.86
C GLU A 88 15.09 -1.85 -23.72
N GLU A 89 14.83 -0.56 -23.96
CA GLU A 89 14.90 0.46 -22.90
C GLU A 89 13.95 0.20 -21.74
N ILE A 90 12.72 -0.26 -22.01
CA ILE A 90 11.75 -0.62 -20.98
C ILE A 90 12.27 -1.79 -20.14
N LEU A 91 12.77 -2.84 -20.78
CA LEU A 91 13.32 -4.01 -20.10
C LEU A 91 14.53 -3.63 -19.23
N ASN A 92 15.44 -2.81 -19.76
CA ASN A 92 16.58 -2.31 -19.00
C ASN A 92 16.17 -1.48 -17.79
N GLU A 93 15.09 -0.66 -17.88
CA GLU A 93 14.59 0.10 -16.75
C GLU A 93 13.99 -0.81 -15.65
N PHE A 94 13.31 -1.91 -16.01
CA PHE A 94 12.85 -2.90 -15.05
C PHE A 94 14.02 -3.57 -14.31
N ILE A 95 15.06 -4.01 -15.04
CA ILE A 95 16.26 -4.61 -14.43
C ILE A 95 16.96 -3.59 -13.51
N HIS A 96 17.07 -2.33 -13.95
CA HIS A 96 17.65 -1.28 -13.13
C HIS A 96 16.85 -1.06 -11.84
N ALA A 97 15.52 -1.06 -11.91
CA ALA A 97 14.65 -0.93 -10.73
C ALA A 97 14.86 -2.10 -9.74
N GLU A 98 14.96 -3.35 -10.23
CA GLU A 98 15.25 -4.50 -9.39
C GLU A 98 16.60 -4.37 -8.67
N VAL A 99 17.66 -3.95 -9.39
CA VAL A 99 18.98 -3.72 -8.79
C VAL A 99 18.93 -2.63 -7.71
N GLN A 100 18.18 -1.53 -7.94
CA GLN A 100 18.02 -0.48 -6.95
C GLN A 100 17.23 -0.98 -5.72
N ASN A 101 16.16 -1.74 -5.93
CA ASN A 101 15.39 -2.35 -4.84
C ASN A 101 16.27 -3.28 -3.99
N CYS A 102 17.13 -4.12 -4.61
CA CYS A 102 18.08 -4.97 -3.89
C CYS A 102 19.09 -4.16 -3.06
N LYS A 103 19.58 -3.03 -3.56
CA LYS A 103 20.47 -2.14 -2.81
C LYS A 103 19.77 -1.54 -1.59
N LEU A 104 18.54 -1.05 -1.77
CA LEU A 104 17.71 -0.56 -0.67
C LEU A 104 17.46 -1.65 0.38
N ASP A 105 17.07 -2.86 -0.03
CA ASP A 105 16.85 -3.97 0.90
C ASP A 105 18.11 -4.28 1.72
N LYS A 106 19.28 -4.27 1.11
CA LYS A 106 20.56 -4.50 1.79
C LYS A 106 20.90 -3.39 2.80
N GLU A 107 20.64 -2.12 2.44
CA GLU A 107 20.86 -0.97 3.32
C GLU A 107 19.90 -1.04 4.52
N TYR A 108 18.61 -1.23 4.25
CA TYR A 108 17.58 -1.23 5.28
C TYR A 108 17.62 -2.45 6.18
N LEU A 109 18.14 -3.60 5.72
CA LEU A 109 18.41 -4.73 6.59
C LEU A 109 19.34 -4.33 7.76
N LYS A 110 20.35 -3.49 7.52
CA LYS A 110 21.23 -2.99 8.60
C LYS A 110 20.46 -2.09 9.57
N LYS A 111 19.57 -1.22 9.06
CA LYS A 111 18.71 -0.38 9.91
C LYS A 111 17.75 -1.23 10.75
N TYR A 112 17.18 -2.29 10.18
CA TYR A 112 16.34 -3.25 10.92
C TYR A 112 17.10 -3.98 12.02
N GLN A 113 18.33 -4.42 11.72
CA GLN A 113 19.22 -5.10 12.69
C GLN A 113 19.63 -4.21 13.87
N ALA A 114 19.54 -2.89 13.74
CA ALA A 114 19.78 -1.95 14.84
C ALA A 114 18.61 -1.89 15.84
N VAL A 115 17.43 -2.38 15.46
CA VAL A 115 16.20 -2.27 16.28
C VAL A 115 15.54 -3.63 16.58
N LEU A 116 15.79 -4.66 15.77
CA LEU A 116 15.22 -5.99 15.92
C LEU A 116 16.27 -7.08 15.83
N THR A 117 15.99 -8.25 16.44
CA THR A 117 16.78 -9.45 16.21
C THR A 117 16.57 -10.02 14.81
N ASN A 118 17.54 -10.73 14.26
CA ASN A 118 17.41 -11.38 12.95
C ASN A 118 16.21 -12.33 12.88
N LYS A 119 15.87 -13.00 13.99
CA LYS A 119 14.67 -13.86 14.09
C LYS A 119 13.40 -13.06 13.85
N LYS A 120 13.25 -11.90 14.52
CA LYS A 120 12.07 -11.04 14.38
C LYS A 120 11.98 -10.42 12.98
N ILE A 121 13.11 -9.99 12.42
CA ILE A 121 13.16 -9.52 11.01
C ILE A 121 12.67 -10.61 10.06
N TYR A 122 13.16 -11.83 10.20
CA TYR A 122 12.69 -12.97 9.40
C TYR A 122 11.19 -13.23 9.56
N MET A 123 10.66 -13.14 10.79
CA MET A 123 9.23 -13.31 11.04
C MET A 123 8.39 -12.19 10.37
N VAL A 124 8.85 -10.95 10.43
CA VAL A 124 8.21 -9.81 9.71
C VAL A 124 8.16 -10.08 8.21
N LEU A 125 9.28 -10.48 7.59
CA LEU A 125 9.35 -10.75 6.14
C LEU A 125 8.39 -11.89 5.74
N ARG A 126 8.35 -12.97 6.51
CA ARG A 126 7.40 -14.07 6.30
C ARG A 126 5.95 -13.61 6.44
N ALA A 127 5.66 -12.81 7.46
CA ALA A 127 4.33 -12.28 7.71
C ALA A 127 3.89 -11.35 6.55
N GLU A 128 4.80 -10.54 6.03
CA GLU A 128 4.53 -9.67 4.87
C GLU A 128 4.14 -10.48 3.63
N ILE A 129 4.89 -11.54 3.31
CA ILE A 129 4.56 -12.43 2.19
C ILE A 129 3.15 -13.03 2.36
N LYS A 130 2.83 -13.50 3.57
CA LYS A 130 1.52 -14.07 3.90
C LYS A 130 0.40 -13.02 3.79
N PHE A 131 0.63 -11.83 4.32
CA PHE A 131 -0.32 -10.71 4.23
C PHE A 131 -0.64 -10.36 2.78
N ASN A 132 0.40 -10.15 1.95
CA ASN A 132 0.24 -9.80 0.54
C ASN A 132 -0.51 -10.91 -0.23
N ARG A 133 -0.20 -12.19 0.03
CA ARG A 133 -0.92 -13.33 -0.58
C ARG A 133 -2.39 -13.36 -0.19
N ASN A 134 -2.72 -13.08 1.06
CA ASN A 134 -4.11 -13.06 1.52
C ASN A 134 -4.88 -11.88 0.89
N MET A 135 -4.24 -10.72 0.75
CA MET A 135 -4.85 -9.57 0.06
C MET A 135 -5.18 -9.88 -1.40
N LEU A 136 -4.29 -10.56 -2.12
CA LEU A 136 -4.55 -10.98 -3.50
C LEU A 136 -5.77 -11.94 -3.60
N LYS A 137 -5.92 -12.87 -2.66
CA LYS A 137 -7.09 -13.76 -2.62
C LYS A 137 -8.39 -12.99 -2.42
N ILE A 138 -8.41 -12.00 -1.53
CA ILE A 138 -9.59 -11.17 -1.26
C ILE A 138 -10.01 -10.39 -2.51
N ILE A 139 -9.03 -9.85 -3.26
CA ILE A 139 -9.29 -9.09 -4.49
C ILE A 139 -9.82 -10.01 -5.62
N GLN A 140 -9.35 -11.25 -5.68
CA GLN A 140 -9.73 -12.23 -6.71
C GLN A 140 -11.06 -12.93 -6.44
N THR A 141 -11.58 -12.89 -5.20
CA THR A 141 -12.88 -13.49 -4.88
C THR A 141 -13.98 -12.52 -5.33
N PRO A 142 -14.81 -12.87 -6.36
CA PRO A 142 -15.93 -12.03 -6.75
C PRO A 142 -16.85 -11.84 -5.55
N LYS A 143 -17.25 -10.60 -5.24
CA LYS A 143 -18.33 -10.38 -4.27
C LYS A 143 -19.56 -11.10 -4.82
N GLN A 144 -19.90 -12.23 -4.23
CA GLN A 144 -21.22 -12.83 -4.46
C GLN A 144 -22.26 -11.79 -4.04
N LYS A 145 -23.05 -11.36 -5.03
CA LYS A 145 -24.23 -10.51 -4.82
C LYS A 145 -25.34 -11.31 -4.19
#